data_656e487d2f4e7374af2c359fbaea6d31
#
_entry.id   656e487d2f4e7374af2c359fbaea6d31
#
_cell.length_a   1.000
_cell.length_b   1.000
_cell.length_c   1.000
_cell.angle_alpha   90.00
_cell.angle_beta   90.00
_cell.angle_gamma   90.00
#
_symmetry.space_group_name_H-M   'P 1'
#
loop_
_entity.id
_entity.type
_entity.pdbx_description
1 polymer ?
#
loop_
_entity_poly.entity_id
_entity_poly.type
_entity_poly.pdbx_seq_one_letter_code
_entity_poly.pdbx_strand_id
1 'polypeptide(L)'
;MSVIPWPLKPMSPPTPSGRAQHGAAVASASAAPAGHRGRAPAAPEATAGPDDTAAMAAALMQSRQTILPKRLGAPGPNVAELAAILEAAAHAPDHGQLQPWRFVLVPDTARTLLADVFALALQERDPEATPEQIEQAREKAYRSPVLLLAVVDSARGDADIDLAERLVSAGCAIQNMLLMATAQGFGSALTSGKALKAASLRALFRLGCDEQALCFVSIGTVVSRKGARVRPAASSYVSTLDEHRGILPGF
;
A
#
# COMPACT_ATOMS: atom_id res chain seq x y z
N MET A 1 8.19 38.49 14.62
CA MET A 1 8.12 37.08 14.25
C MET A 1 9.46 36.44 14.59
N SER A 2 9.47 35.62 15.61
CA SER A 2 10.71 35.11 16.22
C SER A 2 11.00 33.73 15.62
N VAL A 3 12.15 33.61 14.99
CA VAL A 3 12.67 32.34 14.42
C VAL A 3 13.31 31.57 15.56
N ILE A 4 12.80 30.38 15.87
CA ILE A 4 13.38 29.47 16.85
C ILE A 4 14.45 28.64 16.14
N PRO A 5 15.72 28.70 16.55
CA PRO A 5 16.76 27.83 15.97
C PRO A 5 16.70 26.43 16.59
N TRP A 6 16.81 25.42 15.73
CA TRP A 6 16.90 24.01 16.07
C TRP A 6 18.24 23.68 16.75
N PRO A 7 18.29 23.00 17.89
CA PRO A 7 19.54 22.61 18.52
C PRO A 7 20.05 21.27 17.98
N LEU A 8 21.21 21.30 17.35
CA LEU A 8 22.00 20.11 17.07
C LEU A 8 22.60 19.58 18.38
N LYS A 9 22.25 18.34 18.76
CA LYS A 9 22.94 17.61 19.85
C LYS A 9 24.20 16.95 19.31
N PRO A 10 25.36 17.06 20.01
CA PRO A 10 26.58 16.35 19.62
C PRO A 10 26.50 14.86 19.99
N MET A 11 26.89 14.01 19.03
CA MET A 11 27.06 12.57 19.23
C MET A 11 28.31 12.30 20.09
N SER A 12 28.16 11.47 21.14
CA SER A 12 29.26 10.92 21.93
C SER A 12 29.77 9.61 21.29
N PRO A 13 31.09 9.36 21.29
CA PRO A 13 31.65 8.15 20.71
C PRO A 13 31.46 6.93 21.62
N PRO A 14 31.42 5.69 21.08
CA PRO A 14 31.24 4.49 21.86
C PRO A 14 32.54 4.09 22.56
N THR A 15 32.43 3.68 23.83
CA THR A 15 33.48 3.14 24.68
C THR A 15 33.75 1.67 24.35
N PRO A 16 35.01 1.21 24.30
CA PRO A 16 35.31 -0.20 24.12
C PRO A 16 35.36 -0.93 25.46
N SER A 17 34.65 -2.02 25.63
CA SER A 17 34.77 -2.92 26.76
C SER A 17 35.29 -4.31 26.36
N GLY A 18 36.48 -4.65 26.92
CA GLY A 18 36.73 -5.87 27.67
C GLY A 18 36.80 -7.19 26.92
N ARG A 19 38.02 -7.57 26.70
CA ARG A 19 38.55 -8.88 26.32
C ARG A 19 38.35 -9.90 27.46
N ALA A 20 37.82 -11.08 27.16
CA ALA A 20 38.08 -12.29 27.95
C ALA A 20 38.41 -13.46 27.01
N GLN A 21 39.58 -14.03 27.21
CA GLN A 21 40.13 -15.22 26.58
C GLN A 21 39.67 -16.47 27.34
N HIS A 22 39.28 -17.53 26.62
CA HIS A 22 39.52 -18.96 26.96
C HIS A 22 39.29 -19.73 25.69
N GLY A 23 40.04 -20.49 25.24
CA GLY A 23 40.91 -21.58 25.17
C GLY A 23 40.26 -22.83 24.56
N ALA A 24 40.80 -23.18 23.36
CA ALA A 24 41.02 -24.52 22.78
C ALA A 24 39.88 -25.56 22.72
N ALA A 25 39.51 -25.94 21.48
CA ALA A 25 39.67 -27.35 21.01
C ALA A 25 39.45 -27.44 19.50
N VAL A 26 40.37 -28.14 18.85
CA VAL A 26 40.45 -28.43 17.41
C VAL A 26 39.50 -29.54 17.08
N ALA A 27 38.67 -29.35 16.03
CA ALA A 27 38.08 -30.47 15.28
C ALA A 27 37.99 -30.09 13.81
N SER A 28 38.71 -30.78 13.00
CA SER A 28 38.71 -30.74 11.54
C SER A 28 37.39 -31.27 11.00
N ALA A 29 36.70 -30.54 10.12
CA ALA A 29 35.68 -31.10 9.24
C ALA A 29 35.76 -30.44 7.86
N SER A 30 36.11 -31.24 6.93
CA SER A 30 35.86 -31.35 5.47
C SER A 30 35.13 -30.17 4.82
N ALA A 31 35.80 -29.57 3.83
CA ALA A 31 35.25 -28.58 2.90
C ALA A 31 34.17 -29.22 2.01
N ALA A 32 32.96 -28.64 2.04
CA ALA A 32 31.93 -28.88 1.03
C ALA A 32 32.12 -27.88 -0.13
N PRO A 33 31.81 -28.26 -1.39
CA PRO A 33 32.09 -27.44 -2.55
C PRO A 33 31.14 -26.22 -2.62
N ALA A 34 31.70 -25.07 -3.03
CA ALA A 34 31.00 -23.82 -3.26
C ALA A 34 29.85 -24.00 -4.25
N GLY A 35 28.63 -23.88 -3.76
CA GLY A 35 27.45 -23.81 -4.59
C GLY A 35 27.47 -22.58 -5.50
N HIS A 36 27.30 -22.81 -6.80
CA HIS A 36 27.08 -21.79 -7.80
C HIS A 36 25.92 -20.89 -7.34
N ARG A 37 26.19 -19.63 -7.03
CA ARG A 37 25.16 -18.61 -6.96
C ARG A 37 24.62 -18.43 -8.38
N GLY A 38 23.45 -18.99 -8.63
CA GLY A 38 22.72 -18.74 -9.86
C GLY A 38 22.54 -17.23 -10.04
N ARG A 39 23.10 -16.72 -11.14
CA ARG A 39 22.86 -15.34 -11.61
C ARG A 39 21.36 -15.21 -11.83
N ALA A 40 20.72 -14.26 -11.14
CA ALA A 40 19.33 -13.90 -11.38
C ALA A 40 19.13 -13.66 -12.89
N PRO A 41 18.03 -14.11 -13.50
CA PRO A 41 17.76 -13.83 -14.90
C PRO A 41 17.75 -12.31 -15.08
N ALA A 42 18.49 -11.86 -16.12
CA ALA A 42 18.47 -10.45 -16.52
C ALA A 42 17.02 -10.07 -16.82
N ALA A 43 16.57 -8.93 -16.29
CA ALA A 43 15.28 -8.37 -16.65
C ALA A 43 15.24 -8.22 -18.18
N PRO A 44 14.09 -8.49 -18.85
CA PRO A 44 13.96 -8.28 -20.27
C PRO A 44 14.28 -6.81 -20.57
N GLU A 45 15.26 -6.58 -21.45
CA GLU A 45 15.56 -5.23 -21.95
C GLU A 45 14.29 -4.67 -22.59
N ALA A 46 13.80 -3.55 -22.06
CA ALA A 46 12.68 -2.84 -22.65
C ALA A 46 13.09 -2.32 -24.02
N THR A 47 12.56 -2.92 -25.09
CA THR A 47 12.83 -2.55 -26.47
C THR A 47 12.07 -1.30 -26.93
N ALA A 48 11.20 -0.73 -26.07
CA ALA A 48 10.44 0.48 -26.37
C ALA A 48 11.32 1.73 -26.25
N GLY A 49 11.23 2.64 -27.23
CA GLY A 49 11.89 3.94 -27.16
C GLY A 49 11.36 4.82 -26.02
N PRO A 50 12.09 5.87 -25.59
CA PRO A 50 11.66 6.77 -24.51
C PRO A 50 10.29 7.39 -24.76
N ASP A 51 9.98 7.77 -25.99
CA ASP A 51 8.69 8.37 -26.37
C ASP A 51 7.55 7.36 -26.28
N ASP A 52 7.79 6.10 -26.67
CA ASP A 52 6.80 5.02 -26.56
C ASP A 52 6.49 4.70 -25.08
N THR A 53 7.52 4.68 -24.25
CA THR A 53 7.37 4.43 -22.80
C THR A 53 6.56 5.54 -22.14
N ALA A 54 6.82 6.80 -22.46
CA ALA A 54 6.06 7.94 -21.96
C ALA A 54 4.59 7.91 -22.40
N ALA A 55 4.35 7.59 -23.67
CA ALA A 55 3.00 7.47 -24.22
C ALA A 55 2.21 6.32 -23.54
N MET A 56 2.85 5.16 -23.34
CA MET A 56 2.23 4.03 -22.63
C MET A 56 1.90 4.37 -21.17
N ALA A 57 2.82 5.01 -20.46
CA ALA A 57 2.60 5.43 -19.08
C ALA A 57 1.45 6.43 -18.99
N ALA A 58 1.40 7.42 -19.88
CA ALA A 58 0.32 8.41 -19.92
C ALA A 58 -1.04 7.74 -20.21
N ALA A 59 -1.11 6.87 -21.21
CA ALA A 59 -2.33 6.14 -21.55
C ALA A 59 -2.84 5.28 -20.39
N LEU A 60 -1.95 4.55 -19.70
CA LEU A 60 -2.29 3.74 -18.54
C LEU A 60 -2.84 4.59 -17.39
N MET A 61 -2.14 5.68 -17.03
CA MET A 61 -2.58 6.59 -15.97
C MET A 61 -3.94 7.25 -16.30
N GLN A 62 -4.17 7.61 -17.56
CA GLN A 62 -5.43 8.21 -18.02
C GLN A 62 -6.59 7.21 -18.03
N SER A 63 -6.32 5.95 -18.38
CA SER A 63 -7.33 4.88 -18.44
C SER A 63 -7.81 4.43 -17.05
N ARG A 64 -6.94 4.54 -16.03
CA ARG A 64 -7.27 4.14 -14.68
C ARG A 64 -8.40 5.01 -14.11
N GLN A 65 -9.49 4.39 -13.74
CA GLN A 65 -10.63 5.01 -13.09
C GLN A 65 -11.01 4.26 -11.82
N THR A 66 -11.56 4.97 -10.84
CA THR A 66 -12.19 4.33 -9.68
C THR A 66 -13.54 3.72 -10.11
N ILE A 67 -13.61 2.41 -10.06
CA ILE A 67 -14.84 1.64 -10.27
C ILE A 67 -15.38 1.22 -8.91
N LEU A 68 -16.49 1.81 -8.49
CA LEU A 68 -17.07 1.52 -7.17
C LEU A 68 -17.27 0.00 -6.98
N PRO A 69 -17.06 -0.57 -5.79
CA PRO A 69 -17.13 -2.02 -5.56
C PRO A 69 -18.46 -2.63 -6.04
N LYS A 70 -19.59 -1.94 -5.89
CA LYS A 70 -20.91 -2.38 -6.39
C LYS A 70 -21.05 -2.46 -7.94
N ARG A 71 -20.00 -2.04 -8.66
CA ARG A 71 -19.91 -2.10 -10.13
C ARG A 71 -18.80 -3.03 -10.60
N LEU A 72 -18.19 -3.74 -9.65
CA LEU A 72 -17.23 -4.81 -9.90
C LEU A 72 -17.99 -6.15 -9.77
N GLY A 73 -17.74 -7.05 -10.68
CA GLY A 73 -18.34 -8.39 -10.70
C GLY A 73 -17.33 -9.48 -11.00
N ALA A 74 -17.79 -10.71 -10.95
CA ALA A 74 -17.03 -11.87 -11.38
C ALA A 74 -16.89 -11.91 -12.93
N PRO A 75 -15.84 -12.59 -13.44
CA PRO A 75 -14.74 -13.14 -12.68
C PRO A 75 -13.81 -12.04 -12.15
N GLY A 76 -13.13 -12.31 -11.04
CA GLY A 76 -11.95 -11.53 -10.62
C GLY A 76 -10.71 -11.96 -11.40
N PRO A 77 -9.55 -11.34 -11.14
CA PRO A 77 -8.27 -11.82 -11.64
C PRO A 77 -8.03 -13.27 -11.19
N ASN A 78 -7.50 -14.09 -12.09
CA ASN A 78 -7.03 -15.44 -11.75
C ASN A 78 -5.77 -15.36 -10.86
N VAL A 79 -5.25 -16.50 -10.44
CA VAL A 79 -4.11 -16.57 -9.51
C VAL A 79 -2.86 -15.87 -10.06
N ALA A 80 -2.55 -16.05 -11.34
CA ALA A 80 -1.37 -15.45 -11.97
C ALA A 80 -1.55 -13.93 -12.17
N GLU A 81 -2.73 -13.50 -12.59
CA GLU A 81 -3.08 -12.08 -12.72
C GLU A 81 -3.06 -11.37 -11.37
N LEU A 82 -3.60 -12.00 -10.32
CA LEU A 82 -3.57 -11.44 -8.96
C LEU A 82 -2.13 -11.37 -8.44
N ALA A 83 -1.30 -12.38 -8.68
CA ALA A 83 0.11 -12.36 -8.31
C ALA A 83 0.84 -11.17 -8.96
N ALA A 84 0.68 -10.96 -10.27
CA ALA A 84 1.29 -9.82 -10.97
C ALA A 84 0.79 -8.46 -10.42
N ILE A 85 -0.48 -8.36 -10.05
CA ILE A 85 -1.02 -7.14 -9.40
C ILE A 85 -0.35 -6.90 -8.04
N LEU A 86 -0.17 -7.95 -7.25
CA LEU A 86 0.46 -7.84 -5.91
C LEU A 86 1.96 -7.54 -6.03
N GLU A 87 2.67 -8.17 -6.98
CA GLU A 87 4.09 -7.94 -7.25
C GLU A 87 4.36 -6.50 -7.68
N ALA A 88 3.44 -5.86 -8.40
CA ALA A 88 3.56 -4.46 -8.78
C ALA A 88 3.75 -3.52 -7.57
N ALA A 89 3.23 -3.87 -6.40
CA ALA A 89 3.42 -3.11 -5.17
C ALA A 89 4.89 -2.97 -4.76
N ALA A 90 5.71 -4.01 -5.02
CA ALA A 90 7.14 -4.02 -4.65
C ALA A 90 7.99 -2.98 -5.41
N HIS A 91 7.45 -2.39 -6.48
CA HIS A 91 8.12 -1.31 -7.24
C HIS A 91 7.83 0.09 -6.68
N ALA A 92 7.20 0.20 -5.52
CA ALA A 92 7.01 1.48 -4.85
C ALA A 92 8.34 2.03 -4.31
N PRO A 93 8.54 3.36 -4.31
CA PRO A 93 9.62 3.97 -3.57
C PRO A 93 9.53 3.61 -2.09
N ASP A 94 10.63 3.22 -1.49
CA ASP A 94 10.66 2.74 -0.11
C ASP A 94 11.98 3.15 0.55
N HIS A 95 11.93 4.20 1.37
CA HIS A 95 13.08 4.71 2.09
C HIS A 95 13.59 3.64 3.06
N GLY A 96 14.90 3.35 3.00
CA GLY A 96 15.53 2.34 3.84
C GLY A 96 15.08 0.89 3.56
N GLN A 97 14.33 0.64 2.49
CA GLN A 97 13.78 -0.68 2.15
C GLN A 97 12.98 -1.30 3.31
N LEU A 98 12.22 -0.46 4.01
CA LEU A 98 11.47 -0.86 5.20
C LEU A 98 10.32 -1.79 4.89
N GLN A 99 9.72 -1.66 3.71
CA GLN A 99 8.44 -2.28 3.35
C GLN A 99 7.42 -2.07 4.49
N PRO A 100 7.06 -0.79 4.79
CA PRO A 100 6.27 -0.45 5.97
C PRO A 100 4.78 -0.76 5.77
N TRP A 101 4.42 -1.50 4.75
CA TRP A 101 3.06 -1.86 4.38
C TRP A 101 2.94 -3.35 4.09
N ARG A 102 1.73 -3.84 4.27
CA ARG A 102 1.32 -5.19 3.87
C ARG A 102 -0.12 -5.21 3.40
N PHE A 103 -0.47 -6.23 2.64
CA PHE A 103 -1.83 -6.46 2.18
C PHE A 103 -2.36 -7.76 2.76
N VAL A 104 -3.62 -7.74 3.23
CA VAL A 104 -4.30 -8.94 3.72
C VAL A 104 -5.43 -9.27 2.76
N LEU A 105 -5.29 -10.38 2.03
CA LEU A 105 -6.35 -10.90 1.16
C LEU A 105 -7.49 -11.45 2.02
N VAL A 106 -8.73 -11.05 1.68
CA VAL A 106 -9.95 -11.57 2.30
C VAL A 106 -10.58 -12.57 1.33
N PRO A 107 -10.36 -13.87 1.50
CA PRO A 107 -10.96 -14.90 0.64
C PRO A 107 -12.46 -14.99 0.87
N ASP A 108 -13.19 -15.61 -0.04
CA ASP A 108 -14.64 -15.78 0.05
C ASP A 108 -15.07 -16.46 1.35
N THR A 109 -14.28 -17.44 1.82
CA THR A 109 -14.51 -18.14 3.07
C THR A 109 -14.45 -17.26 4.33
N ALA A 110 -13.77 -16.11 4.26
CA ALA A 110 -13.66 -15.14 5.35
C ALA A 110 -14.60 -13.93 5.23
N ARG A 111 -15.38 -13.84 4.14
CA ARG A 111 -16.26 -12.68 3.90
C ARG A 111 -17.35 -12.53 4.95
N THR A 112 -17.88 -13.63 5.47
CA THR A 112 -18.89 -13.62 6.54
C THR A 112 -18.34 -12.99 7.82
N LEU A 113 -17.10 -13.35 8.22
CA LEU A 113 -16.46 -12.73 9.38
C LEU A 113 -16.29 -11.21 9.22
N LEU A 114 -15.90 -10.78 8.02
CA LEU A 114 -15.78 -9.34 7.73
C LEU A 114 -17.13 -8.64 7.70
N ALA A 115 -18.16 -9.28 7.18
CA ALA A 115 -19.54 -8.77 7.18
C ALA A 115 -20.05 -8.55 8.61
N ASP A 116 -19.82 -9.50 9.51
CA ASP A 116 -20.17 -9.38 10.92
C ASP A 116 -19.45 -8.21 11.59
N VAL A 117 -18.16 -8.04 11.31
CA VAL A 117 -17.38 -6.91 11.82
C VAL A 117 -17.88 -5.57 11.27
N PHE A 118 -18.31 -5.50 10.02
CA PHE A 118 -18.89 -4.26 9.47
C PHE A 118 -20.23 -3.91 10.13
N ALA A 119 -21.06 -4.92 10.41
CA ALA A 119 -22.31 -4.75 11.15
C ALA A 119 -22.05 -4.26 12.58
N LEU A 120 -21.15 -4.94 13.30
CA LEU A 120 -20.78 -4.59 14.67
C LEU A 120 -20.22 -3.17 14.76
N ALA A 121 -19.27 -2.81 13.87
CA ALA A 121 -18.70 -1.47 13.81
C ALA A 121 -19.74 -0.37 13.49
N LEU A 122 -20.83 -0.71 12.80
CA LEU A 122 -21.94 0.21 12.61
C LEU A 122 -22.75 0.37 13.91
N GLN A 123 -23.11 -0.73 14.56
CA GLN A 123 -23.90 -0.71 15.80
C GLN A 123 -23.17 -0.02 16.96
N GLU A 124 -21.84 -0.25 17.09
CA GLU A 124 -21.01 0.42 18.10
C GLU A 124 -21.02 1.95 17.92
N ARG A 125 -21.07 2.41 16.68
CA ARG A 125 -21.05 3.84 16.36
C ARG A 125 -22.44 4.49 16.37
N ASP A 126 -23.44 3.73 16.02
CA ASP A 126 -24.83 4.17 15.85
C ASP A 126 -25.75 3.08 16.43
N PRO A 127 -26.04 3.15 17.75
CA PRO A 127 -26.92 2.20 18.41
C PRO A 127 -28.35 2.16 17.86
N GLU A 128 -28.79 3.25 17.19
CA GLU A 128 -30.09 3.39 16.58
C GLU A 128 -30.12 2.91 15.11
N ALA A 129 -29.01 2.29 14.62
CA ALA A 129 -28.94 1.79 13.25
C ALA A 129 -30.06 0.76 12.99
N THR A 130 -30.79 0.99 11.89
CA THR A 130 -31.90 0.09 11.53
C THR A 130 -31.37 -1.28 11.03
N PRO A 131 -32.19 -2.34 11.08
CA PRO A 131 -31.81 -3.64 10.52
C PRO A 131 -31.35 -3.56 9.05
N GLU A 132 -31.98 -2.71 8.24
CA GLU A 132 -31.62 -2.50 6.83
C GLU A 132 -30.24 -1.85 6.69
N GLN A 133 -29.90 -0.89 7.55
CA GLN A 133 -28.58 -0.26 7.56
C GLN A 133 -27.49 -1.25 7.99
N ILE A 134 -27.79 -2.11 8.96
CA ILE A 134 -26.89 -3.18 9.41
C ILE A 134 -26.63 -4.16 8.26
N GLU A 135 -27.68 -4.60 7.58
CA GLU A 135 -27.55 -5.51 6.43
C GLU A 135 -26.77 -4.86 5.28
N GLN A 136 -27.04 -3.60 4.96
CA GLN A 136 -26.22 -2.84 4.00
C GLN A 136 -24.74 -2.71 4.40
N ALA A 137 -24.45 -2.70 5.71
CA ALA A 137 -23.06 -2.72 6.18
C ALA A 137 -22.42 -4.09 5.92
N ARG A 138 -23.15 -5.19 6.17
CA ARG A 138 -22.71 -6.57 5.90
C ARG A 138 -22.42 -6.81 4.43
N GLU A 139 -23.29 -6.38 3.54
CA GLU A 139 -23.17 -6.51 2.08
C GLU A 139 -21.84 -5.95 1.53
N LYS A 140 -21.26 -4.95 2.19
CA LYS A 140 -20.00 -4.34 1.73
C LYS A 140 -18.85 -5.35 1.64
N ALA A 141 -18.88 -6.40 2.44
CA ALA A 141 -17.87 -7.46 2.42
C ALA A 141 -17.89 -8.29 1.14
N TYR A 142 -19.00 -8.30 0.40
CA TYR A 142 -19.21 -9.17 -0.77
C TYR A 142 -19.17 -8.43 -2.11
N ARG A 143 -18.92 -7.11 -2.13
CA ARG A 143 -19.10 -6.25 -3.32
C ARG A 143 -18.06 -6.42 -4.42
N SER A 144 -17.02 -7.18 -4.22
CA SER A 144 -15.99 -7.40 -5.25
C SER A 144 -15.40 -8.80 -5.16
N PRO A 145 -14.99 -9.41 -6.30
CA PRO A 145 -14.36 -10.73 -6.32
C PRO A 145 -13.08 -10.77 -5.50
N VAL A 146 -12.22 -9.75 -5.65
CA VAL A 146 -11.00 -9.62 -4.84
C VAL A 146 -11.14 -8.44 -3.89
N LEU A 147 -10.82 -8.67 -2.63
CA LEU A 147 -10.80 -7.67 -1.57
C LEU A 147 -9.53 -7.84 -0.74
N LEU A 148 -8.78 -6.77 -0.59
CA LEU A 148 -7.56 -6.71 0.21
C LEU A 148 -7.70 -5.59 1.24
N LEU A 149 -7.21 -5.80 2.45
CA LEU A 149 -6.96 -4.72 3.39
C LEU A 149 -5.51 -4.26 3.23
N ALA A 150 -5.30 -2.98 2.98
CA ALA A 150 -3.98 -2.33 3.04
C ALA A 150 -3.71 -1.86 4.46
N VAL A 151 -2.55 -2.22 4.98
CA VAL A 151 -2.09 -1.91 6.34
C VAL A 151 -0.73 -1.22 6.26
N VAL A 152 -0.52 -0.19 7.07
CA VAL A 152 0.79 0.44 7.28
C VAL A 152 1.24 0.21 8.72
N ASP A 153 2.54 -0.03 8.88
CA ASP A 153 3.22 -0.15 10.17
C ASP A 153 4.03 1.13 10.41
N SER A 154 3.71 1.85 11.48
CA SER A 154 4.33 3.12 11.83
C SER A 154 5.68 2.99 12.55
N ALA A 155 6.05 1.78 12.99
CA ALA A 155 7.26 1.52 13.78
C ALA A 155 8.24 0.53 13.12
N ARG A 156 7.91 -0.04 11.96
CA ARG A 156 8.74 -1.05 11.31
C ARG A 156 10.11 -0.48 10.91
N GLY A 157 11.17 -1.13 11.39
CA GLY A 157 12.56 -0.81 11.02
C GLY A 157 13.07 0.47 11.67
N ASP A 158 13.55 1.41 10.86
CA ASP A 158 14.18 2.64 11.33
C ASP A 158 13.15 3.62 11.92
N ALA A 159 13.35 4.03 13.17
CA ALA A 159 12.47 4.94 13.89
C ALA A 159 12.59 6.40 13.42
N ASP A 160 13.67 6.77 12.73
CA ASP A 160 13.87 8.11 12.19
C ASP A 160 13.06 8.36 10.92
N ILE A 161 12.55 7.29 10.29
CA ILE A 161 11.64 7.38 9.15
C ILE A 161 10.22 7.53 9.66
N ASP A 162 9.63 8.69 9.47
CA ASP A 162 8.32 9.04 10.03
C ASP A 162 7.14 8.37 9.30
N LEU A 163 5.94 8.50 9.90
CA LEU A 163 4.71 7.94 9.34
C LEU A 163 4.36 8.54 7.97
N ALA A 164 4.70 9.81 7.70
CA ALA A 164 4.36 10.45 6.44
C ALA A 164 5.11 9.78 5.27
N GLU A 165 6.39 9.49 5.43
CA GLU A 165 7.17 8.76 4.42
C GLU A 165 6.63 7.35 4.18
N ARG A 166 6.26 6.64 5.25
CA ARG A 166 5.65 5.30 5.19
C ARG A 166 4.31 5.31 4.46
N LEU A 167 3.50 6.34 4.69
CA LEU A 167 2.23 6.52 3.98
C LEU A 167 2.43 6.84 2.50
N VAL A 168 3.47 7.62 2.14
CA VAL A 168 3.83 7.87 0.74
C VAL A 168 4.22 6.56 0.05
N SER A 169 5.09 5.74 0.66
CA SER A 169 5.46 4.41 0.15
C SER A 169 4.23 3.52 -0.03
N ALA A 170 3.37 3.42 0.99
CA ALA A 170 2.13 2.64 0.92
C ALA A 170 1.19 3.12 -0.20
N GLY A 171 1.05 4.43 -0.36
CA GLY A 171 0.25 5.03 -1.44
C GLY A 171 0.78 4.70 -2.83
N CYS A 172 2.10 4.73 -3.01
CA CYS A 172 2.76 4.33 -4.25
C CYS A 172 2.57 2.83 -4.54
N ALA A 173 2.72 1.97 -3.53
CA ALA A 173 2.47 0.53 -3.65
C ALA A 173 1.04 0.24 -4.09
N ILE A 174 0.06 0.87 -3.44
CA ILE A 174 -1.35 0.76 -3.81
C ILE A 174 -1.56 1.25 -5.25
N GLN A 175 -1.03 2.42 -5.62
CA GLN A 175 -1.20 2.96 -6.98
C GLN A 175 -0.62 2.03 -8.05
N ASN A 176 0.53 1.42 -7.82
CA ASN A 176 1.12 0.43 -8.73
C ASN A 176 0.19 -0.76 -8.95
N MET A 177 -0.42 -1.29 -7.88
CA MET A 177 -1.43 -2.35 -7.97
C MET A 177 -2.65 -1.92 -8.80
N LEU A 178 -3.17 -0.70 -8.59
CA LEU A 178 -4.32 -0.17 -9.35
C LEU A 178 -3.99 -0.01 -10.84
N LEU A 179 -2.77 0.41 -11.17
CA LEU A 179 -2.31 0.52 -12.56
C LEU A 179 -2.18 -0.86 -13.20
N MET A 180 -1.57 -1.83 -12.51
CA MET A 180 -1.43 -3.20 -13.01
C MET A 180 -2.81 -3.85 -13.23
N ALA A 181 -3.74 -3.73 -12.27
CA ALA A 181 -5.12 -4.19 -12.45
C ALA A 181 -5.79 -3.55 -13.67
N THR A 182 -5.57 -2.24 -13.89
CA THR A 182 -6.08 -1.53 -15.07
C THR A 182 -5.45 -2.04 -16.36
N ALA A 183 -4.15 -2.29 -16.39
CA ALA A 183 -3.44 -2.84 -17.55
C ALA A 183 -3.94 -4.24 -17.94
N GLN A 184 -4.35 -5.03 -16.94
CA GLN A 184 -4.97 -6.35 -17.14
C GLN A 184 -6.48 -6.29 -17.45
N GLY A 185 -7.07 -5.07 -17.58
CA GLY A 185 -8.47 -4.89 -17.93
C GLY A 185 -9.45 -4.91 -16.76
N PHE A 186 -8.97 -5.08 -15.51
CA PHE A 186 -9.83 -5.07 -14.33
C PHE A 186 -10.13 -3.65 -13.84
N GLY A 187 -11.28 -3.51 -13.21
CA GLY A 187 -11.64 -2.32 -12.44
C GLY A 187 -11.16 -2.45 -11.00
N SER A 188 -10.91 -1.29 -10.39
CA SER A 188 -10.47 -1.25 -9.00
C SER A 188 -11.02 -0.03 -8.26
N ALA A 189 -11.09 -0.14 -6.92
CA ALA A 189 -11.46 0.96 -6.03
C ALA A 189 -10.74 0.87 -4.70
N LEU A 190 -10.46 2.04 -4.14
CA LEU A 190 -10.11 2.19 -2.73
C LEU A 190 -11.36 2.58 -1.96
N THR A 191 -11.60 1.92 -0.85
CA THR A 191 -12.67 2.28 0.08
C THR A 191 -12.10 2.40 1.49
N SER A 192 -12.32 3.56 2.08
CA SER A 192 -12.05 3.82 3.48
C SER A 192 -13.34 4.24 4.16
N GLY A 193 -13.54 3.80 5.37
CA GLY A 193 -14.76 4.11 6.10
C GLY A 193 -14.54 4.07 7.59
N LYS A 194 -15.56 4.48 8.34
CA LYS A 194 -15.49 4.55 9.81
C LYS A 194 -15.17 3.18 10.44
N ALA A 195 -15.57 2.07 9.80
CA ALA A 195 -15.28 0.71 10.26
C ALA A 195 -13.78 0.39 10.33
N LEU A 196 -12.92 1.04 9.52
CA LEU A 196 -11.46 0.83 9.59
C LEU A 196 -10.86 1.19 10.95
N LYS A 197 -11.53 2.06 11.71
CA LYS A 197 -11.09 2.49 13.06
C LYS A 197 -11.70 1.67 14.19
N ALA A 198 -12.59 0.72 13.88
CA ALA A 198 -13.27 -0.11 14.89
C ALA A 198 -12.30 -1.09 15.54
N ALA A 199 -12.43 -1.29 16.86
CA ALA A 199 -11.65 -2.27 17.60
C ALA A 199 -11.89 -3.70 17.11
N SER A 200 -13.12 -4.01 16.72
CA SER A 200 -13.53 -5.27 16.13
C SER A 200 -12.80 -5.58 14.81
N LEU A 201 -12.55 -4.57 13.95
CA LEU A 201 -11.77 -4.75 12.73
C LEU A 201 -10.30 -4.98 13.05
N ARG A 202 -9.72 -4.22 13.98
CA ARG A 202 -8.34 -4.44 14.42
C ARG A 202 -8.13 -5.87 14.93
N ALA A 203 -9.08 -6.37 15.70
CA ALA A 203 -9.05 -7.73 16.25
C ALA A 203 -9.14 -8.79 15.13
N LEU A 204 -10.08 -8.64 14.18
CA LEU A 204 -10.23 -9.56 13.04
C LEU A 204 -8.95 -9.71 12.25
N PHE A 205 -8.30 -8.58 11.92
CA PHE A 205 -7.07 -8.54 11.12
C PHE A 205 -5.78 -8.67 11.95
N ARG A 206 -5.91 -8.86 13.29
CA ARG A 206 -4.79 -8.97 14.23
C ARG A 206 -3.77 -7.86 14.05
N LEU A 207 -4.25 -6.61 13.95
CA LEU A 207 -3.38 -5.46 13.79
C LEU A 207 -2.60 -5.17 15.07
N GLY A 208 -1.28 -5.05 14.96
CA GLY A 208 -0.40 -4.63 16.05
C GLY A 208 -0.69 -3.19 16.51
N CYS A 209 -0.11 -2.78 17.66
CA CYS A 209 -0.27 -1.41 18.20
C CYS A 209 0.14 -0.34 17.18
N ASP A 210 1.21 -0.59 16.43
CA ASP A 210 1.80 0.33 15.46
C ASP A 210 1.22 0.17 14.05
N GLU A 211 0.34 -0.81 13.82
CA GLU A 211 -0.31 -1.03 12.54
C GLU A 211 -1.62 -0.26 12.41
N GLN A 212 -1.84 0.32 11.24
CA GLN A 212 -3.04 1.05 10.88
C GLN A 212 -3.65 0.52 9.59
N ALA A 213 -4.96 0.25 9.60
CA ALA A 213 -5.72 -0.04 8.39
C ALA A 213 -5.89 1.25 7.56
N LEU A 214 -5.39 1.27 6.32
CA LEU A 214 -5.47 2.42 5.44
C LEU A 214 -6.76 2.44 4.63
N CYS A 215 -7.00 1.37 3.90
CA CYS A 215 -8.18 1.22 3.04
C CYS A 215 -8.36 -0.24 2.64
N PHE A 216 -9.55 -0.56 2.14
CA PHE A 216 -9.77 -1.76 1.35
C PHE A 216 -9.49 -1.48 -0.11
N VAL A 217 -8.81 -2.41 -0.79
CA VAL A 217 -8.61 -2.45 -2.24
C VAL A 217 -9.55 -3.51 -2.81
N SER A 218 -10.48 -3.08 -3.66
CA SER A 218 -11.42 -3.95 -4.36
C SER A 218 -11.02 -4.07 -5.81
N ILE A 219 -10.98 -5.29 -6.37
CA ILE A 219 -10.63 -5.56 -7.77
C ILE A 219 -11.63 -6.55 -8.35
N GLY A 220 -11.99 -6.38 -9.61
CA GLY A 220 -12.91 -7.28 -10.33
C GLY A 220 -13.20 -6.82 -11.76
N THR A 221 -13.99 -7.60 -12.47
CA THR A 221 -14.46 -7.25 -13.81
C THR A 221 -15.40 -6.04 -13.74
N VAL A 222 -15.26 -5.11 -14.67
CA VAL A 222 -16.06 -3.90 -14.73
C VAL A 222 -17.44 -4.22 -15.30
N VAL A 223 -18.47 -4.19 -14.47
CA VAL A 223 -19.87 -4.38 -14.90
C VAL A 223 -20.47 -3.10 -15.48
N SER A 224 -20.14 -1.94 -14.89
CA SER A 224 -20.58 -0.64 -15.41
C SER A 224 -19.57 0.46 -15.07
N ARG A 225 -19.43 1.42 -15.98
CA ARG A 225 -18.55 2.59 -15.83
C ARG A 225 -19.36 3.86 -15.65
N LYS A 226 -18.79 4.83 -14.94
CA LYS A 226 -19.23 6.23 -15.02
C LYS A 226 -18.48 6.92 -16.15
N GLY A 227 -19.02 8.02 -16.63
CA GLY A 227 -18.32 8.92 -17.57
C GLY A 227 -16.93 9.33 -17.02
N ALA A 228 -16.03 9.61 -17.93
CA ALA A 228 -14.69 10.08 -17.57
C ALA A 228 -14.80 11.39 -16.77
N ARG A 229 -13.93 11.55 -15.74
CA ARG A 229 -13.83 12.79 -15.01
C ARG A 229 -12.86 13.73 -15.73
N VAL A 230 -13.22 15.00 -15.79
CA VAL A 230 -12.27 16.05 -16.15
C VAL A 230 -11.18 16.08 -15.07
N ARG A 231 -9.94 16.03 -15.49
CA ARG A 231 -8.79 16.12 -14.59
C ARG A 231 -8.38 17.59 -14.44
N PRO A 232 -7.95 18.03 -13.26
CA PRO A 232 -7.48 19.38 -13.08
C PRO A 232 -6.22 19.62 -13.93
N ALA A 233 -6.04 20.86 -14.41
CA ALA A 233 -4.79 21.27 -15.04
C ALA A 233 -3.68 21.36 -13.99
N ALA A 234 -2.42 21.12 -14.39
CA ALA A 234 -1.27 21.17 -13.50
C ALA A 234 -1.14 22.53 -12.79
N SER A 235 -1.49 23.62 -13.45
CA SER A 235 -1.52 24.98 -12.87
C SER A 235 -2.43 25.14 -11.65
N SER A 236 -3.38 24.21 -11.43
CA SER A 236 -4.29 24.29 -10.27
C SER A 236 -3.71 23.68 -8.97
N TYR A 237 -2.61 22.95 -9.05
CA TYR A 237 -1.99 22.26 -7.91
C TYR A 237 -0.46 22.37 -7.88
N VAL A 238 0.16 23.09 -8.82
CA VAL A 238 1.58 23.42 -8.81
C VAL A 238 1.75 24.88 -8.44
N SER A 239 2.78 25.15 -7.66
CA SER A 239 3.22 26.52 -7.35
C SER A 239 4.72 26.61 -7.51
N THR A 240 5.23 27.77 -7.89
CA THR A 240 6.65 28.04 -8.04
C THR A 240 7.16 28.90 -6.89
N LEU A 241 8.30 28.53 -6.30
CA LEU A 241 9.00 29.37 -5.32
C LEU A 241 9.83 30.42 -6.07
N ASP A 242 9.46 31.69 -5.90
CA ASP A 242 10.19 32.85 -6.43
C ASP A 242 11.08 33.42 -5.30
N GLU A 243 12.32 33.79 -5.61
CA GLU A 243 13.30 34.24 -4.62
C GLU A 243 12.91 35.54 -3.93
N HIS A 244 12.09 36.40 -4.59
CA HIS A 244 11.71 37.71 -4.06
C HIS A 244 10.25 37.77 -3.62
N ARG A 245 9.36 37.05 -4.28
CA ARG A 245 7.90 37.10 -4.07
C ARG A 245 7.32 35.93 -3.32
N GLY A 246 8.16 34.93 -2.95
CA GLY A 246 7.70 33.74 -2.23
C GLY A 246 6.96 32.74 -3.14
N ILE A 247 5.87 32.16 -2.67
CA ILE A 247 5.12 31.15 -3.41
C ILE A 247 4.14 31.78 -4.39
N LEU A 248 4.32 31.50 -5.68
CA LEU A 248 3.45 31.93 -6.77
C LEU A 248 2.63 30.75 -7.30
N PRO A 249 1.32 30.92 -7.62
CA PRO A 249 0.51 29.87 -8.23
C PRO A 249 0.97 29.57 -9.67
N GLY A 250 0.98 28.28 -10.02
CA GLY A 250 1.36 27.82 -11.36
C GLY A 250 2.87 27.65 -11.56
N PHE A 251 3.26 27.38 -12.78
CA PHE A 251 4.65 27.23 -13.26
C PHE A 251 4.77 27.79 -14.67
#